data_a8c0bba0e95b5d756ba12233366aedae
#
_entry.id   a8c0bba0e95b5d756ba12233366aedae
#
_cell.length_a   1.000
_cell.length_b   1.000
_cell.length_c   1.000
_cell.angle_alpha   90.00
_cell.angle_beta   90.00
_cell.angle_gamma   90.00
#
_symmetry.space_group_name_H-M   'P 1'
#
loop_
_entity.id
_entity.type
_entity.pdbx_description
1 polymer ?
#
loop_
_entity_poly.entity_id
_entity_poly.type
_entity_poly.pdbx_seq_one_letter_code
_entity_poly.pdbx_strand_id
1 'polypeptide(L)'
;MENETLNPCFSVSVGKSKKYLNIVVSAINTAADADSEESSLSVVSVDASLPVRAILAELPIHEMGDEALVSVLKYVAKRDAVTDYSIYYGALVNAMVRSKYSEDEVEAIVCNVLAAKITEEHKNEWLAFQDYRKDCKARAKTIIDMMTAECHIMI
;
A
#
# COMPACT_ATOMS: atom_id res chain seq x y z
N MET A 1 -12.46 -25.72 11.46
CA MET A 1 -11.84 -25.24 11.67
C MET A 1 -11.66 -24.12 11.13
N GLU A 2 -11.35 -23.45 11.43
CA GLU A 2 -11.33 -22.34 11.08
C GLU A 2 -10.57 -22.02 10.15
N ASN A 3 -10.78 -21.52 9.52
CA ASN A 3 -10.22 -21.15 8.52
C ASN A 3 -9.18 -20.28 8.76
N GLU A 4 -8.25 -20.69 8.98
CA GLU A 4 -7.29 -19.97 9.12
C GLU A 4 -6.86 -19.44 7.97
N THR A 5 -7.13 -18.37 7.68
CA THR A 5 -6.64 -17.74 6.58
C THR A 5 -5.21 -17.52 6.70
N LEU A 6 -4.56 -17.58 5.67
CA LEU A 6 -3.21 -17.23 5.64
C LEU A 6 -3.07 -15.77 5.77
N ASN A 7 -2.48 -15.34 6.80
CA ASN A 7 -2.24 -13.94 7.00
C ASN A 7 -0.78 -13.67 6.74
N PRO A 8 -0.46 -12.99 5.69
CA PRO A 8 0.91 -12.63 5.44
C PRO A 8 1.41 -11.70 6.52
N CYS A 9 2.56 -11.96 7.03
CA CYS A 9 3.18 -11.10 8.00
C CYS A 9 4.20 -10.27 7.28
N PHE A 10 4.12 -8.97 7.46
CA PHE A 10 5.07 -8.09 6.86
C PHE A 10 5.94 -7.48 7.93
N SER A 11 7.21 -7.49 7.73
CA SER A 11 8.10 -6.73 8.59
C SER A 11 8.96 -5.86 7.70
N VAL A 12 9.27 -4.69 8.16
CA VAL A 12 10.05 -3.75 7.40
C VAL A 12 11.33 -3.49 8.14
N SER A 13 12.44 -3.64 7.48
CA SER A 13 13.72 -3.37 8.11
C SER A 13 14.62 -2.66 7.11
N VAL A 14 15.62 -1.97 7.62
CA VAL A 14 16.59 -1.29 6.78
C VAL A 14 17.79 -2.21 6.66
N GLY A 15 18.27 -2.40 5.46
CA GLY A 15 19.43 -3.26 5.24
C GLY A 15 20.66 -2.74 5.94
N LYS A 16 21.65 -3.59 6.08
CA LYS A 16 22.86 -3.24 6.80
C LYS A 16 23.54 -2.02 6.21
N SER A 17 23.48 -1.86 4.90
CA SER A 17 24.11 -0.73 4.26
C SER A 17 23.21 0.50 4.28
N LYS A 18 22.02 0.39 4.80
CA LYS A 18 21.02 1.44 4.79
C LYS A 18 20.67 1.87 3.37
N LYS A 19 20.91 1.01 2.42
CA LYS A 19 20.63 1.32 1.04
C LYS A 19 19.27 0.78 0.63
N TYR A 20 18.79 -0.26 1.29
CA TYR A 20 17.54 -0.88 0.89
C TYR A 20 16.60 -1.03 2.08
N LEU A 21 15.32 -0.86 1.80
CA LEU A 21 14.30 -1.24 2.75
C LEU A 21 13.89 -2.65 2.36
N ASN A 22 14.00 -3.56 3.29
CA ASN A 22 13.63 -4.93 3.03
C ASN A 22 12.30 -5.23 3.70
N ILE A 23 11.33 -5.64 2.90
CA ILE A 23 10.04 -5.96 3.40
C ILE A 23 9.87 -7.44 3.26
N VAL A 24 9.82 -8.11 4.38
CA VAL A 24 9.71 -9.55 4.38
C VAL A 24 8.24 -9.92 4.38
N VAL A 25 7.84 -10.66 3.40
CA VAL A 25 6.50 -11.13 3.31
C VAL A 25 6.56 -12.59 3.69
N SER A 26 6.00 -12.94 4.82
CA SER A 26 5.96 -14.33 5.17
C SER A 26 4.51 -14.72 5.31
N ALA A 27 4.14 -15.77 4.65
CA ALA A 27 2.79 -16.27 4.79
C ALA A 27 2.88 -17.48 5.66
N ILE A 28 2.21 -17.46 6.76
CA ILE A 28 2.19 -18.58 7.63
C ILE A 28 1.02 -19.42 7.25
N ASN A 29 1.32 -20.58 6.77
CA ASN A 29 0.26 -21.45 6.37
C ASN A 29 -0.06 -22.35 7.51
N THR A 30 -1.07 -22.07 8.18
CA THR A 30 -1.41 -22.91 9.27
C THR A 30 -2.25 -24.01 8.82
N ALA A 31 -2.57 -24.10 7.58
CA ALA A 31 -3.51 -25.02 7.27
C ALA A 31 -2.82 -26.23 7.11
N ALA A 32 -3.05 -26.96 6.90
CA ALA A 32 -2.72 -28.07 6.76
C ALA A 32 -1.57 -28.46 6.08
N ASP A 33 -0.93 -27.77 5.67
CA ASP A 33 0.12 -28.17 4.98
C ASP A 33 1.22 -28.21 5.80
N ALA A 34 1.07 -28.82 6.82
CA ALA A 34 2.12 -29.00 7.67
C ALA A 34 3.30 -29.55 6.98
N ASP A 35 3.06 -30.22 5.93
CA ASP A 35 4.14 -30.75 5.33
C ASP A 35 4.88 -29.87 4.48
N SER A 36 4.36 -28.91 4.04
CA SER A 36 5.04 -28.14 3.15
C SER A 36 5.85 -27.28 3.92
N GLU A 37 6.96 -27.55 4.00
CA GLU A 37 7.67 -26.67 4.67
C GLU A 37 8.03 -25.56 3.94
N GLU A 38 7.50 -25.27 2.94
CA GLU A 38 7.82 -24.17 2.29
C GLU A 38 7.24 -23.06 2.79
N SER A 39 7.55 -22.50 3.76
CA SER A 39 7.12 -21.21 4.07
C SER A 39 7.72 -20.34 3.06
N SER A 40 7.01 -19.91 2.19
CA SER A 40 7.54 -19.08 1.22
C SER A 40 7.82 -17.75 1.85
N LEU A 41 9.01 -17.47 2.05
CA LEU A 41 9.41 -16.19 2.47
C LEU A 41 9.81 -15.46 1.26
N SER A 42 9.14 -14.44 0.90
CA SER A 42 9.63 -13.59 -0.15
C SER A 42 10.01 -12.26 0.46
N VAL A 43 11.06 -11.70 -0.04
CA VAL A 43 11.56 -10.43 0.45
C VAL A 43 11.50 -9.45 -0.72
N VAL A 44 10.85 -8.33 -0.49
CA VAL A 44 10.82 -7.27 -1.47
C VAL A 44 11.82 -6.22 -0.99
N SER A 45 12.82 -5.93 -1.79
CA SER A 45 13.82 -4.94 -1.43
C SER A 45 13.61 -3.70 -2.28
N VAL A 46 13.48 -2.57 -1.64
CA VAL A 46 13.25 -1.31 -2.33
C VAL A 46 14.39 -0.36 -1.98
N ASP A 47 14.88 0.37 -2.95
CA ASP A 47 15.97 1.31 -2.74
C ASP A 47 15.49 2.38 -1.76
N ALA A 48 16.13 2.45 -0.61
CA ALA A 48 15.71 3.33 0.47
C ALA A 48 15.98 4.80 0.20
N SER A 49 16.70 5.11 -0.88
CA SER A 49 17.00 6.51 -1.19
C SER A 49 15.99 7.12 -2.16
N LEU A 50 15.07 6.32 -2.66
CA LEU A 50 14.10 6.84 -3.62
C LEU A 50 13.10 7.79 -2.97
N PRO A 51 12.49 8.67 -3.75
CA PRO A 51 11.41 9.49 -3.23
C PRO A 51 10.24 8.61 -2.78
N VAL A 52 9.42 9.14 -1.89
CA VAL A 52 8.33 8.36 -1.32
C VAL A 52 7.41 7.79 -2.40
N ARG A 53 7.13 8.56 -3.45
CA ARG A 53 6.24 8.06 -4.50
C ARG A 53 6.80 6.85 -5.20
N ALA A 54 8.10 6.85 -5.44
CA ALA A 54 8.75 5.72 -6.09
C ALA A 54 8.81 4.51 -5.17
N ILE A 55 9.05 4.73 -3.89
CA ILE A 55 9.05 3.63 -2.94
C ILE A 55 7.67 3.00 -2.89
N LEU A 56 6.63 3.81 -2.76
CA LEU A 56 5.28 3.26 -2.66
C LEU A 56 4.86 2.53 -3.94
N ALA A 57 5.37 2.97 -5.08
CA ALA A 57 5.04 2.32 -6.35
C ALA A 57 5.59 0.91 -6.45
N GLU A 58 6.65 0.62 -5.71
CA GLU A 58 7.25 -0.71 -5.76
C GLU A 58 6.74 -1.64 -4.69
N LEU A 59 5.86 -1.18 -3.82
CA LEU A 59 5.38 -2.01 -2.74
C LEU A 59 4.13 -2.78 -3.12
N PRO A 60 3.93 -3.98 -2.58
CA PRO A 60 2.68 -4.71 -2.79
C PRO A 60 1.61 -4.14 -1.86
N ILE A 61 1.20 -2.92 -2.14
CA ILE A 61 0.44 -2.10 -1.21
C ILE A 61 -0.91 -2.70 -0.85
N HIS A 62 -1.53 -3.45 -1.76
CA HIS A 62 -2.80 -4.09 -1.47
C HIS A 62 -2.66 -5.24 -0.49
N GLU A 63 -1.48 -5.84 -0.44
CA GLU A 63 -1.27 -6.97 0.43
C GLU A 63 -0.66 -6.58 1.75
N MET A 64 -0.21 -5.35 1.89
CA MET A 64 0.41 -4.91 3.12
C MET A 64 -0.63 -4.40 4.09
N GLY A 65 -0.42 -4.64 5.35
CA GLY A 65 -1.27 -4.06 6.37
C GLY A 65 -0.94 -2.59 6.59
N ASP A 66 -1.83 -1.90 7.25
CA ASP A 66 -1.62 -0.48 7.53
C ASP A 66 -0.38 -0.27 8.38
N GLU A 67 -0.10 -1.18 9.31
CA GLU A 67 1.06 -1.02 10.17
C GLU A 67 2.36 -1.12 9.40
N ALA A 68 2.42 -1.97 8.39
CA ALA A 68 3.61 -2.07 7.57
C ALA A 68 3.82 -0.79 6.77
N LEU A 69 2.75 -0.21 6.25
CA LEU A 69 2.84 1.04 5.51
C LEU A 69 3.27 2.18 6.44
N VAL A 70 2.78 2.18 7.67
CA VAL A 70 3.21 3.17 8.65
C VAL A 70 4.72 3.06 8.88
N SER A 71 5.24 1.83 8.99
CA SER A 71 6.68 1.63 9.21
C SER A 71 7.50 2.18 8.05
N VAL A 72 7.06 1.95 6.82
CA VAL A 72 7.76 2.46 5.65
C VAL A 72 7.75 3.98 5.66
N LEU A 73 6.59 4.58 5.92
CA LEU A 73 6.48 6.03 5.88
C LEU A 73 7.22 6.69 7.02
N LYS A 74 7.28 6.04 8.19
CA LYS A 74 8.05 6.59 9.29
C LYS A 74 9.53 6.60 8.95
N TYR A 75 10.02 5.57 8.27
CA TYR A 75 11.40 5.57 7.84
C TYR A 75 11.64 6.73 6.86
N VAL A 76 10.76 6.91 5.89
CA VAL A 76 10.93 7.96 4.90
C VAL A 76 10.84 9.33 5.57
N ALA A 77 9.92 9.51 6.52
CA ALA A 77 9.76 10.78 7.21
C ALA A 77 11.01 11.11 8.03
N LYS A 78 11.58 10.12 8.68
CA LYS A 78 12.78 10.35 9.46
C LYS A 78 13.94 10.69 8.54
N ARG A 79 14.04 9.99 7.43
CA ARG A 79 15.12 10.25 6.45
C ARG A 79 15.03 11.67 5.95
N ASP A 80 13.81 12.16 5.65
CA ASP A 80 13.61 13.46 5.05
C ASP A 80 13.29 14.55 6.06
N ALA A 81 13.36 14.24 7.34
CA ALA A 81 13.06 15.19 8.42
C ALA A 81 11.67 15.80 8.29
N VAL A 82 10.70 14.97 7.98
CA VAL A 82 9.32 15.40 7.81
C VAL A 82 8.60 15.24 9.14
N THR A 83 7.87 16.27 9.55
CA THR A 83 7.09 16.21 10.78
C THR A 83 5.59 16.29 10.51
N ASP A 84 5.19 16.83 9.36
CA ASP A 84 3.78 16.88 9.03
C ASP A 84 3.50 15.73 8.07
N TYR A 85 2.98 14.64 8.61
CA TYR A 85 2.77 13.43 7.82
C TYR A 85 1.64 13.55 6.80
N SER A 86 0.84 14.62 6.90
CA SER A 86 -0.24 14.78 5.94
C SER A 86 0.26 14.96 4.51
N ILE A 87 1.52 15.29 4.33
CA ILE A 87 2.07 15.43 3.00
C ILE A 87 2.09 14.12 2.24
N TYR A 88 1.99 13.00 2.96
CA TYR A 88 2.02 11.68 2.31
C TYR A 88 0.66 11.22 1.83
N TYR A 89 -0.39 11.96 2.16
CA TYR A 89 -1.76 11.54 1.82
C TYR A 89 -1.91 11.31 0.30
N GLY A 90 -1.52 12.30 -0.48
CA GLY A 90 -1.66 12.18 -1.94
C GLY A 90 -0.86 11.04 -2.52
N ALA A 91 0.36 10.84 -2.03
CA ALA A 91 1.21 9.75 -2.52
C ALA A 91 0.60 8.40 -2.17
N LEU A 92 0.01 8.27 -0.97
CA LEU A 92 -0.63 7.04 -0.56
C LEU A 92 -1.85 6.73 -1.44
N VAL A 93 -2.72 7.73 -1.65
CA VAL A 93 -3.91 7.51 -2.47
C VAL A 93 -3.50 7.11 -3.89
N ASN A 94 -2.52 7.82 -4.45
CA ASN A 94 -2.06 7.49 -5.78
C ASN A 94 -1.52 6.08 -5.88
N ALA A 95 -0.71 5.67 -4.92
CA ALA A 95 -0.12 4.33 -4.95
C ALA A 95 -1.21 3.26 -4.82
N MET A 96 -2.19 3.49 -3.97
CA MET A 96 -3.26 2.53 -3.79
C MET A 96 -4.12 2.42 -5.04
N VAL A 97 -4.45 3.55 -5.65
CA VAL A 97 -5.25 3.52 -6.87
C VAL A 97 -4.47 2.85 -7.99
N ARG A 98 -3.18 3.19 -8.14
CA ARG A 98 -2.40 2.65 -9.22
C ARG A 98 -2.09 1.17 -9.07
N SER A 99 -2.17 0.65 -7.86
CA SER A 99 -1.94 -0.77 -7.68
C SER A 99 -3.12 -1.60 -8.18
N LYS A 100 -4.28 -0.98 -8.38
CA LYS A 100 -5.43 -1.70 -8.93
C LYS A 100 -5.77 -1.22 -10.34
N TYR A 101 -5.64 0.08 -10.60
CA TYR A 101 -5.97 0.63 -11.91
C TYR A 101 -4.70 1.26 -12.49
N SER A 102 -4.31 0.85 -13.67
CA SER A 102 -3.16 1.47 -14.32
C SER A 102 -3.54 2.86 -14.81
N GLU A 103 -2.55 3.64 -15.17
CA GLU A 103 -2.79 4.95 -15.70
C GLU A 103 -3.67 4.89 -16.91
N ASP A 104 -3.40 3.92 -17.78
CA ASP A 104 -4.17 3.79 -19.01
C ASP A 104 -5.61 3.41 -18.70
N GLU A 105 -5.82 2.57 -17.68
CA GLU A 105 -7.17 2.20 -17.31
C GLU A 105 -7.94 3.38 -16.75
N VAL A 106 -7.30 4.20 -15.93
CA VAL A 106 -7.95 5.38 -15.37
C VAL A 106 -8.30 6.35 -16.51
N GLU A 107 -7.38 6.53 -17.42
CA GLU A 107 -7.60 7.43 -18.53
C GLU A 107 -8.78 6.96 -19.39
N ALA A 108 -8.83 5.65 -19.64
CA ALA A 108 -9.93 5.09 -20.43
C ALA A 108 -11.27 5.28 -19.72
N ILE A 109 -11.31 5.06 -18.41
CA ILE A 109 -12.53 5.23 -17.64
C ILE A 109 -13.01 6.68 -17.72
N VAL A 110 -12.09 7.62 -17.55
CA VAL A 110 -12.44 9.04 -17.58
C VAL A 110 -12.91 9.45 -18.99
N CYS A 111 -12.19 8.99 -20.02
CA CYS A 111 -12.57 9.33 -21.38
C CYS A 111 -13.93 8.75 -21.75
N ASN A 112 -14.24 7.56 -21.27
CA ASN A 112 -15.53 6.96 -21.56
C ASN A 112 -16.68 7.74 -20.92
N VAL A 113 -16.45 8.29 -19.73
CA VAL A 113 -17.48 9.06 -19.07
C VAL A 113 -17.68 10.41 -19.75
N LEU A 114 -16.62 10.97 -20.34
CA LEU A 114 -16.73 12.25 -21.02
C LEU A 114 -17.24 12.12 -22.45
N ALA A 115 -17.42 10.90 -22.92
CA ALA A 115 -17.87 10.70 -24.29
C ALA A 115 -19.32 11.15 -24.46
N ALA A 116 -19.68 11.49 -25.69
CA ALA A 116 -21.02 11.97 -25.97
C ALA A 116 -22.09 10.95 -25.67
N LYS A 117 -21.75 9.67 -25.78
CA LYS A 117 -22.72 8.64 -25.49
C LYS A 117 -22.14 7.75 -24.41
N ILE A 118 -22.68 7.79 -23.21
CA ILE A 118 -22.23 6.97 -22.13
C ILE A 118 -23.11 5.75 -22.06
N THR A 119 -22.50 4.57 -22.09
CA THR A 119 -23.26 3.34 -21.92
C THR A 119 -23.41 3.04 -20.44
N GLU A 120 -24.32 2.15 -20.12
CA GLU A 120 -24.53 1.76 -18.75
C GLU A 120 -23.28 1.08 -18.21
N GLU A 121 -22.59 0.33 -19.05
CA GLU A 121 -21.38 -0.32 -18.62
C GLU A 121 -20.29 0.69 -18.24
N HIS A 122 -20.11 1.74 -19.05
CA HIS A 122 -19.11 2.75 -18.76
C HIS A 122 -19.47 3.54 -17.49
N LYS A 123 -20.76 3.74 -17.26
CA LYS A 123 -21.20 4.43 -16.07
C LYS A 123 -20.91 3.59 -14.83
N ASN A 124 -21.14 2.28 -14.91
CA ASN A 124 -20.86 1.39 -13.80
C ASN A 124 -19.35 1.31 -13.52
N GLU A 125 -18.54 1.32 -14.55
CA GLU A 125 -17.09 1.34 -14.36
C GLU A 125 -16.65 2.59 -13.62
N TRP A 126 -17.23 3.73 -13.99
CA TRP A 126 -16.89 4.98 -13.34
C TRP A 126 -17.29 4.96 -11.86
N LEU A 127 -18.49 4.45 -11.57
CA LEU A 127 -18.94 4.40 -10.20
C LEU A 127 -18.09 3.46 -9.35
N ALA A 128 -17.70 2.32 -9.92
CA ALA A 128 -16.84 1.38 -9.22
C ALA A 128 -15.47 2.00 -8.95
N PHE A 129 -14.94 2.73 -9.91
CA PHE A 129 -13.66 3.40 -9.76
C PHE A 129 -13.75 4.47 -8.66
N GLN A 130 -14.82 5.26 -8.66
CA GLN A 130 -14.98 6.29 -7.64
C GLN A 130 -15.13 5.69 -6.25
N ASP A 131 -15.85 4.57 -6.12
CA ASP A 131 -15.99 3.91 -4.84
C ASP A 131 -14.65 3.38 -4.35
N TYR A 132 -13.87 2.79 -5.23
CA TYR A 132 -12.56 2.28 -4.86
C TYR A 132 -11.65 3.43 -4.43
N ARG A 133 -11.69 4.54 -5.18
CA ARG A 133 -10.86 5.68 -4.86
C ARG A 133 -11.24 6.28 -3.50
N LYS A 134 -12.53 6.25 -3.18
CA LYS A 134 -13.01 6.72 -1.89
C LYS A 134 -12.46 5.85 -0.77
N ASP A 135 -12.44 4.53 -0.98
CA ASP A 135 -11.87 3.62 0.01
C ASP A 135 -10.38 3.84 0.18
N CYS A 136 -9.68 4.13 -0.90
CA CYS A 136 -8.24 4.43 -0.82
C CYS A 136 -8.01 5.70 -0.01
N LYS A 137 -8.84 6.71 -0.20
CA LYS A 137 -8.71 7.95 0.56
C LYS A 137 -8.95 7.71 2.05
N ALA A 138 -9.95 6.90 2.38
CA ALA A 138 -10.22 6.59 3.77
C ALA A 138 -9.07 5.82 4.41
N ARG A 139 -8.50 4.87 3.69
CA ARG A 139 -7.38 4.11 4.19
C ARG A 139 -6.16 5.00 4.38
N ALA A 140 -5.89 5.88 3.41
CA ALA A 140 -4.75 6.78 3.51
C ALA A 140 -4.89 7.68 4.73
N LYS A 141 -6.11 8.16 5.00
CA LYS A 141 -6.32 8.99 6.16
C LYS A 141 -6.07 8.21 7.45
N THR A 142 -6.51 6.97 7.50
CA THR A 142 -6.28 6.12 8.66
C THR A 142 -4.77 5.94 8.91
N ILE A 143 -4.01 5.72 7.85
CA ILE A 143 -2.57 5.54 7.98
C ILE A 143 -1.91 6.81 8.51
N ILE A 144 -2.29 7.97 7.99
CA ILE A 144 -1.74 9.23 8.46
C ILE A 144 -2.10 9.46 9.93
N ASP A 145 -3.33 9.13 10.31
CA ASP A 145 -3.75 9.28 11.69
C ASP A 145 -2.97 8.34 12.61
N MET A 146 -2.67 7.14 12.17
CA MET A 146 -1.86 6.21 12.95
C MET A 146 -0.46 6.75 13.16
N MET A 147 0.14 7.34 12.14
CA MET A 147 1.47 7.92 12.27
C MET A 147 1.46 9.06 13.28
N THR A 148 0.44 9.90 13.21
CA THR A 148 0.34 11.04 14.10
C THR A 148 0.12 10.58 15.53
N ALA A 149 -0.71 9.59 15.74
CA ALA A 149 -0.99 9.09 17.07
C ALA A 149 0.25 8.47 17.70
N GLU A 150 1.02 7.72 16.92
CA GLU A 150 2.23 7.12 17.46
C GLU A 150 3.25 8.18 17.86
N CYS A 151 3.31 9.26 17.09
CA CYS A 151 4.21 10.33 17.43
C CYS A 151 3.83 10.95 18.76
N HIS A 152 2.54 11.09 19.03
CA HIS A 152 2.11 11.64 20.30
C HIS A 152 2.38 10.73 21.48
N ILE A 153 2.28 9.44 21.28
CA ILE A 153 2.51 8.52 22.35
C ILE A 153 3.96 8.52 22.78
N MET A 154 4.85 8.83 21.92
CA MET A 154 6.25 8.77 22.24
C MET A 154 6.75 10.00 22.96
N ILE A 155 5.95 10.95 23.23
CA ILE A 155 6.36 12.10 24.03
C ILE A 155 6.18 11.84 25.53
#